data_ffd08eb925eaca16425fbccf65cf51e4
#
_entry.id   ffd08eb925eaca16425fbccf65cf51e4
#
_cell.length_a   1.000
_cell.length_b   1.000
_cell.length_c   1.000
_cell.angle_alpha   90.00
_cell.angle_beta   90.00
_cell.angle_gamma   90.00
#
_symmetry.space_group_name_H-M   'P 1'
#
loop_
_entity.id
_entity.type
_entity.pdbx_description
1 polymer ?
#
loop_
_entity_poly.entity_id
_entity_poly.type
_entity_poly.pdbx_seq_one_letter_code
_entity_poly.pdbx_strand_id
1 'polypeptide(L)' 'MYKILVVDDEAKIREVIREYAEFSGYEVTEAEDGMSALGLCKLNDYDLIIM' A
#
# COMPACT_ATOMS: atom_id res chain seq x y z
N MET A 1 -2.77 14.39 -2.32
CA MET A 1 -2.32 13.55 -1.19
C MET A 1 -1.39 12.47 -1.71
N TYR A 2 -0.31 12.22 -1.01
CA TYR A 2 0.67 11.22 -1.41
C TYR A 2 0.09 9.83 -1.17
N LYS A 3 0.02 9.03 -2.21
CA LYS A 3 -0.61 7.70 -2.17
C LYS A 3 0.44 6.60 -2.20
N ILE A 4 0.35 5.69 -1.24
CA ILE A 4 1.27 4.56 -1.11
C ILE A 4 0.50 3.26 -1.20
N LEU A 5 1.02 2.33 -2.01
CA LEU A 5 0.52 0.97 -2.06
C LEU A 5 1.55 0.06 -1.37
N VAL A 6 1.09 -0.68 -0.37
CA VAL A 6 1.93 -1.62 0.38
C VAL A 6 1.54 -3.04 -0.03
N VAL A 7 2.50 -3.79 -0.52
CA VAL A 7 2.30 -5.17 -0.98
C VAL A 7 3.14 -6.13 -0.14
N ASP A 8 2.48 -7.00 0.60
CA ASP A 8 3.15 -8.00 1.43
C ASP A 8 2.15 -9.08 1.79
N ASP A 9 2.57 -10.32 1.85
CA ASP A 9 1.69 -11.43 2.19
C ASP A 9 1.41 -11.53 3.70
N GLU A 10 2.15 -10.80 4.52
CA GLU A 10 1.95 -10.76 5.96
C GLU A 10 1.15 -9.54 6.37
N ALA A 11 -0.07 -9.78 6.86
CA ALA A 11 -0.98 -8.70 7.24
C ALA A 11 -0.38 -7.81 8.35
N LYS A 12 0.36 -8.38 9.28
CA LYS A 12 0.98 -7.62 10.37
C LYS A 12 2.01 -6.62 9.86
N ILE A 13 2.79 -7.01 8.85
CA ILE A 13 3.78 -6.11 8.26
C ILE A 13 3.09 -4.97 7.53
N ARG A 14 2.03 -5.28 6.75
CA ARG A 14 1.27 -4.24 6.07
C ARG A 14 0.67 -3.26 7.07
N GLU A 15 0.13 -3.78 8.18
CA GLU A 15 -0.49 -2.95 9.22
C GLU A 15 0.51 -1.95 9.81
N VAL A 16 1.71 -2.43 10.14
CA VAL A 16 2.75 -1.57 10.72
C VAL A 16 3.14 -0.47 9.75
N ILE A 17 3.38 -0.82 8.49
CA ILE A 17 3.77 0.16 7.48
C ILE A 17 2.65 1.17 7.26
N ARG A 18 1.41 0.70 7.19
CA ARG A 18 0.25 1.59 7.01
C ARG A 18 0.15 2.58 8.17
N GLU A 19 0.29 2.11 9.40
CA GLU A 19 0.17 2.98 10.56
C GLU A 19 1.22 4.10 10.53
N TYR A 20 2.46 3.77 10.21
CA TYR A 20 3.51 4.77 10.10
C TYR A 20 3.23 5.78 8.98
N ALA A 21 2.82 5.28 7.82
CA ALA A 21 2.58 6.14 6.67
C ALA A 21 1.36 7.04 6.89
N GLU A 22 0.30 6.50 7.48
CA GLU A 22 -0.90 7.30 7.78
C GLU A 22 -0.61 8.35 8.85
N PHE A 23 0.22 8.00 9.83
CA PHE A 23 0.65 8.96 10.83
C PHE A 23 1.38 10.13 10.18
N SER A 24 2.12 9.88 9.12
CA SER A 24 2.84 10.92 8.36
C SER A 24 1.95 11.68 7.37
N GLY A 25 0.67 11.35 7.30
CA GLY A 25 -0.27 12.06 6.45
C GLY A 25 -0.44 11.48 5.05
N TYR A 26 0.07 10.27 4.80
CA TYR A 26 -0.08 9.63 3.50
C TYR A 26 -1.35 8.78 3.44
N GLU A 27 -1.87 8.60 2.23
CA GLU A 27 -2.98 7.68 1.99
C GLU A 27 -2.40 6.32 1.64
N VAL A 28 -2.82 5.28 2.34
CA VAL A 28 -2.25 3.94 2.18
C VAL A 28 -3.30 2.93 1.75
N THR A 29 -2.96 2.13 0.74
CA THR A 29 -3.75 0.99 0.31
C THR A 29 -2.89 -0.25 0.49
N GLU A 30 -3.49 -1.36 0.88
CA GLU A 30 -2.79 -2.62 1.09
C GLU A 30 -3.17 -3.65 0.03
N ALA A 31 -2.19 -4.47 -0.35
CA ALA A 31 -2.41 -5.63 -1.20
C ALA A 31 -1.64 -6.81 -0.62
N GLU A 32 -2.23 -8.00 -0.67
CA GLU A 32 -1.59 -9.19 -0.09
C GLU A 32 -0.61 -9.86 -1.05
N ASP A 33 -0.73 -9.59 -2.33
CA ASP A 33 0.15 -10.19 -3.34
C ASP A 33 0.25 -9.31 -4.58
N GLY A 34 1.10 -9.75 -5.51
CA GLY A 34 1.34 -8.99 -6.74
C GLY A 34 0.13 -8.91 -7.66
N MET A 35 -0.70 -9.95 -7.69
CA MET A 35 -1.90 -9.95 -8.53
C MET A 35 -2.90 -8.90 -8.04
N SER A 36 -3.13 -8.85 -6.74
CA SER A 36 -4.00 -7.83 -6.15
C SER A 36 -3.44 -6.44 -6.38
N ALA A 37 -2.12 -6.27 -6.22
CA ALA A 37 -1.45 -5.01 -6.46
C ALA A 37 -1.63 -4.55 -7.91
N LEU A 38 -1.47 -5.46 -8.85
CA LEU A 38 -1.62 -5.14 -10.26
C LEU A 38 -3.03 -4.63 -10.56
N GLY A 39 -4.04 -5.31 -10.02
CA GLY A 39 -5.43 -4.88 -10.19
C GLY A 39 -5.66 -3.49 -9.64
N LEU A 40 -5.11 -3.20 -8.46
CA LEU A 40 -5.24 -1.88 -7.85
C LEU A 40 -4.54 -0.80 -8.67
N CYS A 41 -3.38 -1.11 -9.22
CA CYS A 41 -2.62 -0.16 -10.04
C CYS A 41 -3.34 0.18 -11.35
N LYS A 42 -4.17 -0.71 -11.86
CA LYS A 42 -4.98 -0.44 -13.05
C LYS A 42 -6.11 0.55 -12.78
N LEU A 43 -6.56 0.60 -11.53
CA LEU A 43 -7.68 1.44 -11.13
C LEU A 43 -7.25 2.77 -10.50
N ASN A 44 -6.03 2.82 -9.98
CA ASN A 44 -5.54 3.96 -9.22
C ASN A 44 -4.08 4.26 -9.56
N ASP A 45 -3.70 5.51 -9.34
CA ASP A 45 -2.30 5.93 -9.43
C ASP A 45 -1.70 6.00 -8.03
N TYR A 46 -0.51 5.46 -7.88
CA TYR A 46 0.21 5.50 -6.61
C TYR A 46 1.54 6.22 -6.80
N ASP A 47 1.93 6.99 -5.79
CA ASP A 47 3.19 7.72 -5.80
C ASP A 47 4.37 6.81 -5.42
N LEU A 48 4.07 5.78 -4.62
CA LEU A 48 5.09 4.83 -4.16
C LEU A 48 4.47 3.46 -3.96
N ILE A 49 5.20 2.43 -4.34
CA ILE A 49 4.79 1.04 -4.10
C ILE A 49 5.89 0.38 -3.26
N ILE A 50 5.51 -0.14 -2.10
CA ILE A 50 6.41 -0.85 -1.19
C ILE A 50 6.11 -2.34 -1.28
N MET A 51 7.12 -3.13 -1.56
CA MET A 51 6.96 -4.58 -1.69
C MET A 51 7.90 -5.34 -0.75
#